data_8c50e5ede467983df218fb8ae6c888b9
#
_entry.id   8c50e5ede467983df218fb8ae6c888b9
#
_cell.length_a   1.000
_cell.length_b   1.000
_cell.length_c   1.000
_cell.angle_alpha   90.00
_cell.angle_beta   90.00
_cell.angle_gamma   90.00
#
_symmetry.space_group_name_H-M   'P 1'
#
loop_
_entity.id
_entity.type
_entity.pdbx_description
1 polymer ?
#
loop_
_entity_poly.entity_id
_entity_poly.type
_entity_poly.pdbx_seq_one_letter_code
_entity_poly.pdbx_strand_id
1 'polypeptide(L)'
;MNIDTSIFTMEKYRLKDIATVKISSVDKKKKEDETNIRLCNFTDVYYNWAITKDRHENFMEATANSKEINNFLLKKGQVALTKDSETRLDIGIPTYIANDFEDVILGYHCALITPDETKVLGCYLNAFLHSDMSRKYFANSASGSGQRYTLSVQTIEDMPVLLPSIEEQMRMGELLSNIDRKIEINRSINHNLATLDHSLKGGEVRHAA
;
A
#
# COMPACT_ATOMS: atom_id res chain seq x y z
N MET A 1 -1.31 40.13 -15.08
CA MET A 1 -0.98 38.72 -14.90
C MET A 1 -2.25 38.06 -14.37
N ASN A 2 -3.11 37.57 -15.27
CA ASN A 2 -4.35 36.89 -14.88
C ASN A 2 -3.97 35.53 -14.34
N ILE A 3 -4.16 35.33 -13.04
CA ILE A 3 -4.16 34.00 -12.43
C ILE A 3 -5.46 33.36 -12.90
N ASP A 4 -5.36 32.46 -13.84
CA ASP A 4 -6.48 31.60 -14.24
C ASP A 4 -6.83 30.71 -13.06
N THR A 5 -7.79 31.16 -12.26
CA THR A 5 -8.45 30.36 -11.24
C THR A 5 -9.46 29.45 -11.92
N SER A 6 -8.99 28.54 -12.77
CA SER A 6 -9.81 27.40 -13.15
C SER A 6 -10.04 26.58 -11.87
N ILE A 7 -11.22 26.77 -11.30
CA ILE A 7 -11.72 26.08 -10.12
C ILE A 7 -11.62 24.58 -10.45
N PHE A 8 -10.71 23.87 -9.76
CA PHE A 8 -10.62 22.43 -9.79
C PHE A 8 -11.98 21.86 -9.39
N THR A 9 -12.79 21.50 -10.35
CA THR A 9 -14.05 20.82 -10.10
C THR A 9 -13.73 19.38 -9.71
N MET A 10 -13.71 19.12 -8.40
CA MET A 10 -13.59 17.75 -7.88
C MET A 10 -14.99 17.17 -7.74
N GLU A 11 -15.22 16.03 -8.36
CA GLU A 11 -16.44 15.25 -8.17
C GLU A 11 -16.29 14.32 -6.97
N LYS A 12 -17.37 14.15 -6.21
CA LYS A 12 -17.39 13.30 -5.03
C LYS A 12 -18.07 11.96 -5.34
N TYR A 13 -17.36 10.87 -5.14
CA TYR A 13 -17.85 9.50 -5.28
C TYR A 13 -17.75 8.75 -3.96
N ARG A 14 -18.44 7.62 -3.84
CA ARG A 14 -18.09 6.60 -2.84
C ARG A 14 -17.07 5.66 -3.46
N LEU A 15 -16.18 5.10 -2.64
CA LEU A 15 -15.15 4.21 -3.16
C LEU A 15 -15.73 3.04 -3.96
N LYS A 16 -16.85 2.46 -3.52
CA LYS A 16 -17.56 1.38 -4.25
C LYS A 16 -18.05 1.74 -5.66
N ASP A 17 -18.24 3.03 -5.95
CA ASP A 17 -18.71 3.48 -7.27
C ASP A 17 -17.56 3.58 -8.29
N ILE A 18 -16.30 3.50 -7.80
CA ILE A 18 -15.07 3.70 -8.57
C ILE A 18 -14.04 2.59 -8.39
N ALA A 19 -14.27 1.63 -7.49
CA ALA A 19 -13.37 0.53 -7.22
C ALA A 19 -14.11 -0.66 -6.60
N THR A 20 -13.53 -1.85 -6.67
CA THR A 20 -13.98 -3.02 -5.91
C THR A 20 -13.09 -3.23 -4.70
N VAL A 21 -13.68 -3.68 -3.58
CA VAL A 21 -12.97 -3.93 -2.31
C VAL A 21 -13.13 -5.38 -1.92
N LYS A 22 -12.03 -6.06 -1.61
CA LYS A 22 -12.01 -7.43 -1.08
C LYS A 22 -11.14 -7.50 0.16
N ILE A 23 -11.63 -8.10 1.23
CA ILE A 23 -10.83 -8.37 2.43
C ILE A 23 -10.11 -9.69 2.29
N SER A 24 -8.79 -9.67 2.48
CA SER A 24 -8.00 -10.90 2.44
C SER A 24 -8.20 -11.75 3.69
N SER A 25 -8.29 -13.06 3.46
CA SER A 25 -8.31 -14.11 4.48
C SER A 25 -7.08 -15.01 4.43
N VAL A 26 -6.12 -14.72 3.55
CA VAL A 26 -4.93 -15.56 3.32
C VAL A 26 -4.04 -15.52 4.55
N ASP A 27 -3.85 -16.66 5.19
CA ASP A 27 -3.05 -16.80 6.41
C ASP A 27 -1.57 -17.12 6.11
N LYS A 28 -0.76 -17.20 7.16
CA LYS A 28 0.71 -17.46 7.07
C LYS A 28 1.05 -18.94 7.07
N LYS A 29 0.06 -19.84 7.09
CA LYS A 29 0.31 -21.27 7.24
C LYS A 29 0.71 -21.89 5.92
N LYS A 30 1.62 -22.86 5.97
CA LYS A 30 1.95 -23.74 4.85
C LYS A 30 1.13 -25.02 4.96
N LYS A 31 0.46 -25.40 3.86
CA LYS A 31 -0.35 -26.62 3.75
C LYS A 31 0.12 -27.42 2.53
N GLU A 32 0.12 -28.74 2.64
CA GLU A 32 0.69 -29.63 1.61
C GLU A 32 -0.08 -29.62 0.28
N ASP A 33 -1.40 -29.37 0.35
CA ASP A 33 -2.28 -29.39 -0.84
C ASP A 33 -2.46 -28.04 -1.52
N GLU A 34 -1.68 -27.03 -1.13
CA GLU A 34 -1.78 -25.66 -1.64
C GLU A 34 -0.56 -25.28 -2.48
N THR A 35 -0.73 -24.24 -3.31
CA THR A 35 0.35 -23.69 -4.14
C THR A 35 1.28 -22.80 -3.30
N ASN A 36 2.59 -22.95 -3.48
CA ASN A 36 3.57 -22.05 -2.89
C ASN A 36 3.42 -20.64 -3.44
N ILE A 37 3.42 -19.66 -2.54
CA ILE A 37 3.26 -18.23 -2.84
C ILE A 37 4.18 -17.38 -1.97
N ARG A 38 4.32 -16.13 -2.34
CA ARG A 38 4.89 -15.06 -1.51
C ARG A 38 3.75 -14.25 -0.89
N LEU A 39 3.79 -14.01 0.41
CA LEU A 39 2.74 -13.33 1.15
C LEU A 39 3.14 -11.89 1.47
N CYS A 40 2.45 -10.93 0.84
CA CYS A 40 2.53 -9.51 1.22
C CYS A 40 1.72 -9.30 2.50
N ASN A 41 2.40 -9.21 3.62
CA ASN A 41 1.82 -9.12 4.96
C ASN A 41 1.36 -7.69 5.31
N PHE A 42 0.69 -7.55 6.44
CA PHE A 42 0.31 -6.28 7.03
C PHE A 42 1.49 -5.29 7.14
N THR A 43 2.65 -5.74 7.60
CA THR A 43 3.85 -4.90 7.74
C THR A 43 4.39 -4.40 6.41
N ASP A 44 4.26 -5.21 5.35
CA ASP A 44 4.66 -4.80 4.00
C ASP A 44 3.76 -3.69 3.47
N VAL A 45 2.46 -3.76 3.75
CA VAL A 45 1.49 -2.71 3.44
C VAL A 45 1.73 -1.46 4.29
N TYR A 46 1.90 -1.64 5.60
CA TYR A 46 1.98 -0.55 6.57
C TYR A 46 3.19 0.37 6.37
N TYR A 47 4.35 -0.18 6.07
CA TYR A 47 5.60 0.58 6.01
C TYR A 47 6.01 1.08 4.62
N ASN A 48 5.25 0.74 3.59
CA ASN A 48 5.64 1.06 2.22
C ASN A 48 4.58 1.91 1.50
N TRP A 49 5.05 2.94 0.81
CA TRP A 49 4.21 3.72 -0.12
C TRP A 49 3.79 2.90 -1.33
N ALA A 50 4.70 2.08 -1.83
CA ALA A 50 4.46 1.21 -2.97
C ALA A 50 5.12 -0.16 -2.79
N ILE A 51 4.49 -1.19 -3.36
CA ILE A 51 5.01 -2.55 -3.51
C ILE A 51 5.58 -2.69 -4.92
N THR A 52 6.88 -2.94 -5.00
CA THR A 52 7.68 -3.03 -6.23
C THR A 52 8.33 -4.40 -6.39
N LYS A 53 8.75 -4.78 -7.61
CA LYS A 53 9.34 -6.11 -7.90
C LYS A 53 10.65 -6.37 -7.16
N ASP A 54 11.43 -5.37 -6.86
CA ASP A 54 12.68 -5.48 -6.11
C ASP A 54 12.47 -5.98 -4.68
N ARG A 55 11.24 -5.90 -4.16
CA ARG A 55 10.86 -6.43 -2.84
C ARG A 55 10.45 -7.90 -2.84
N HIS A 56 10.38 -8.54 -4.02
CA HIS A 56 9.85 -9.90 -4.17
C HIS A 56 10.48 -10.90 -3.19
N GLU A 57 11.81 -10.90 -3.09
CA GLU A 57 12.53 -11.83 -2.20
C GLU A 57 12.34 -11.55 -0.70
N ASN A 58 11.84 -10.39 -0.34
CA ASN A 58 11.60 -10.02 1.05
C ASN A 58 10.26 -10.52 1.58
N PHE A 59 9.32 -10.92 0.69
CA PHE A 59 8.03 -11.42 1.11
C PHE A 59 8.15 -12.81 1.74
N MET A 60 7.31 -13.04 2.73
CA MET A 60 7.24 -14.30 3.45
C MET A 60 6.74 -15.43 2.54
N GLU A 61 7.38 -16.58 2.58
CA GLU A 61 6.87 -17.78 1.93
C GLU A 61 5.65 -18.35 2.68
N ALA A 62 4.59 -18.66 1.95
CA ALA A 62 3.38 -19.29 2.45
C ALA A 62 2.77 -20.18 1.36
N THR A 63 1.57 -20.70 1.60
CA THR A 63 0.78 -21.40 0.58
C THR A 63 -0.62 -20.78 0.49
N ALA A 64 -1.26 -20.93 -0.65
CA ALA A 64 -2.65 -20.50 -0.85
C ALA A 64 -3.37 -21.43 -1.82
N ASN A 65 -4.68 -21.55 -1.66
CA ASN A 65 -5.52 -22.27 -2.60
C ASN A 65 -5.84 -21.41 -3.84
N SER A 66 -6.33 -22.06 -4.90
CA SER A 66 -6.61 -21.39 -6.19
C SER A 66 -7.60 -20.23 -6.06
N LYS A 67 -8.57 -20.29 -5.14
CA LYS A 67 -9.55 -19.21 -4.93
C LYS A 67 -8.89 -17.99 -4.28
N GLU A 68 -8.00 -18.19 -3.34
CA GLU A 68 -7.23 -17.12 -2.69
C GLU A 68 -6.28 -16.45 -3.70
N ILE A 69 -5.57 -17.26 -4.49
CA ILE A 69 -4.70 -16.77 -5.57
C ILE A 69 -5.50 -15.88 -6.53
N ASN A 70 -6.62 -16.37 -7.05
CA ASN A 70 -7.44 -15.64 -8.00
C ASN A 70 -8.02 -14.32 -7.43
N ASN A 71 -8.26 -14.25 -6.11
CA ASN A 71 -8.85 -13.08 -5.49
C ASN A 71 -7.82 -12.05 -5.02
N PHE A 72 -6.62 -12.47 -4.65
CA PHE A 72 -5.68 -11.64 -3.89
C PHE A 72 -4.28 -11.57 -4.50
N LEU A 73 -4.06 -12.15 -5.68
CA LEU A 73 -2.83 -11.96 -6.45
C LEU A 73 -2.66 -10.48 -6.79
N LEU A 74 -1.50 -9.93 -6.43
CA LEU A 74 -1.23 -8.50 -6.58
C LEU A 74 -0.98 -8.12 -8.04
N LYS A 75 -1.72 -7.14 -8.53
CA LYS A 75 -1.61 -6.59 -9.88
C LYS A 75 -1.33 -5.10 -9.83
N LYS A 76 -0.57 -4.63 -10.82
CA LYS A 76 -0.30 -3.20 -10.99
C LYS A 76 -1.62 -2.41 -11.03
N GLY A 77 -1.60 -1.24 -10.41
CA GLY A 77 -2.78 -0.36 -10.36
C GLY A 77 -3.67 -0.59 -9.13
N GLN A 78 -3.56 -1.72 -8.45
CA GLN A 78 -4.30 -1.96 -7.21
C GLN A 78 -3.73 -1.17 -6.03
N VAL A 79 -4.53 -1.04 -4.97
CA VAL A 79 -4.12 -0.48 -3.68
C VAL A 79 -4.45 -1.50 -2.59
N ALA A 80 -3.45 -1.86 -1.79
CA ALA A 80 -3.67 -2.61 -0.56
C ALA A 80 -3.88 -1.63 0.60
N LEU A 81 -4.73 -2.01 1.58
CA LEU A 81 -5.09 -1.16 2.71
C LEU A 81 -5.07 -1.98 3.99
N THR A 82 -4.42 -1.49 5.05
CA THR A 82 -4.52 -2.13 6.37
C THR A 82 -5.92 -1.94 6.94
N LYS A 83 -6.59 -3.03 7.34
CA LYS A 83 -7.96 -2.95 7.86
C LYS A 83 -8.07 -3.14 9.37
N ASP A 84 -7.02 -3.62 10.02
CA ASP A 84 -6.94 -3.84 11.46
C ASP A 84 -5.81 -3.01 12.06
N SER A 85 -5.97 -2.51 13.28
CA SER A 85 -4.93 -1.80 14.02
C SER A 85 -5.17 -1.89 15.54
N GLU A 86 -4.12 -1.69 16.33
CA GLU A 86 -4.20 -1.54 17.78
C GLU A 86 -4.67 -0.14 18.19
N THR A 87 -4.54 0.84 17.29
CA THR A 87 -4.97 2.23 17.55
C THR A 87 -5.89 2.75 16.44
N ARG A 88 -6.82 3.65 16.78
CA ARG A 88 -7.71 4.27 15.80
C ARG A 88 -6.99 5.17 14.81
N LEU A 89 -5.90 5.81 15.23
CA LEU A 89 -5.19 6.78 14.39
C LEU A 89 -4.29 6.11 13.35
N ASP A 90 -4.10 4.81 13.45
CA ASP A 90 -3.13 4.06 12.68
C ASP A 90 -3.77 2.92 11.87
N ILE A 91 -5.03 3.15 11.46
CA ILE A 91 -5.81 2.21 10.65
C ILE A 91 -6.06 2.79 9.25
N GLY A 92 -6.22 1.93 8.27
CA GLY A 92 -6.49 2.36 6.90
C GLY A 92 -5.26 2.95 6.20
N ILE A 93 -4.08 2.38 6.46
CA ILE A 93 -2.83 2.77 5.78
C ILE A 93 -2.79 2.10 4.41
N PRO A 94 -2.72 2.86 3.31
CA PRO A 94 -2.68 2.30 1.97
C PRO A 94 -1.25 2.08 1.48
N THR A 95 -1.10 1.20 0.49
CA THR A 95 0.10 1.04 -0.33
C THR A 95 -0.28 0.76 -1.78
N TYR A 96 0.42 1.37 -2.73
CA TYR A 96 0.21 1.19 -4.16
C TYR A 96 0.91 -0.06 -4.67
N ILE A 97 0.25 -0.87 -5.50
CA ILE A 97 0.87 -2.00 -6.18
C ILE A 97 1.44 -1.51 -7.51
N ALA A 98 2.77 -1.35 -7.56
CA ALA A 98 3.46 -0.71 -8.70
C ALA A 98 3.76 -1.67 -9.85
N ASN A 99 3.70 -2.98 -9.65
CA ASN A 99 4.01 -4.01 -10.63
C ASN A 99 3.00 -5.16 -10.59
N ASP A 100 2.91 -5.91 -11.70
CA ASP A 100 2.26 -7.22 -11.71
C ASP A 100 3.16 -8.25 -11.07
N PHE A 101 2.56 -9.11 -10.24
CA PHE A 101 3.21 -10.26 -9.64
C PHE A 101 2.57 -11.55 -10.12
N GLU A 102 3.34 -12.63 -10.13
CA GLU A 102 2.88 -13.96 -10.54
C GLU A 102 2.51 -14.84 -9.33
N ASP A 103 3.12 -14.57 -8.18
CA ASP A 103 3.05 -15.38 -6.98
C ASP A 103 2.91 -14.59 -5.67
N VAL A 104 2.84 -13.25 -5.72
CA VAL A 104 2.67 -12.42 -4.51
C VAL A 104 1.20 -12.16 -4.25
N ILE A 105 0.74 -12.57 -3.07
CA ILE A 105 -0.67 -12.51 -2.64
C ILE A 105 -0.80 -11.64 -1.40
N LEU A 106 -1.89 -10.87 -1.31
CA LEU A 106 -2.18 -10.05 -0.14
C LEU A 106 -2.58 -10.91 1.06
N GLY A 107 -1.89 -10.73 2.19
CA GLY A 107 -2.16 -11.41 3.44
C GLY A 107 -3.38 -10.87 4.20
N TYR A 108 -3.83 -11.62 5.20
CA TYR A 108 -4.94 -11.24 6.06
C TYR A 108 -4.63 -9.95 6.85
N HIS A 109 -5.63 -9.31 7.47
CA HIS A 109 -5.59 -7.97 8.05
C HIS A 109 -5.50 -6.82 7.04
N CYS A 110 -5.56 -7.14 5.74
CA CYS A 110 -5.55 -6.16 4.66
C CYS A 110 -6.79 -6.29 3.77
N ALA A 111 -7.14 -5.19 3.12
CA ALA A 111 -8.11 -5.15 2.04
C ALA A 111 -7.39 -4.86 0.72
N LEU A 112 -7.82 -5.50 -0.36
CA LEU A 112 -7.38 -5.22 -1.72
C LEU A 112 -8.44 -4.37 -2.41
N ILE A 113 -8.03 -3.20 -2.88
CA ILE A 113 -8.85 -2.26 -3.63
C ILE A 113 -8.40 -2.33 -5.08
N THR A 114 -9.31 -2.68 -5.98
CA THR A 114 -9.06 -2.70 -7.42
C THR A 114 -9.83 -1.56 -8.07
N PRO A 115 -9.14 -0.47 -8.47
CA PRO A 115 -9.75 0.68 -9.12
C PRO A 115 -10.40 0.34 -10.45
N ASP A 116 -11.48 1.04 -10.80
CA ASP A 116 -11.96 1.20 -12.16
C ASP A 116 -11.10 2.28 -12.83
N GLU A 117 -10.10 1.87 -13.60
CA GLU A 117 -9.10 2.76 -14.20
C GLU A 117 -9.70 3.78 -15.18
N THR A 118 -10.95 3.58 -15.60
CA THR A 118 -11.69 4.58 -16.39
C THR A 118 -12.14 5.79 -15.57
N LYS A 119 -12.14 5.66 -14.24
CA LYS A 119 -12.61 6.69 -13.29
C LYS A 119 -11.50 7.15 -12.34
N VAL A 120 -10.73 6.22 -11.79
CA VAL A 120 -9.69 6.52 -10.80
C VAL A 120 -8.42 5.72 -11.03
N LEU A 121 -7.28 6.39 -11.02
CA LEU A 121 -5.97 5.76 -11.10
C LEU A 121 -5.50 5.29 -9.72
N GLY A 122 -4.96 4.08 -9.62
CA GLY A 122 -4.50 3.51 -8.35
C GLY A 122 -3.43 4.34 -7.64
N CYS A 123 -2.51 4.95 -8.39
CA CYS A 123 -1.49 5.84 -7.82
C CYS A 123 -2.12 7.09 -7.17
N TYR A 124 -3.13 7.69 -7.81
CA TYR A 124 -3.89 8.79 -7.24
C TYR A 124 -4.69 8.35 -6.02
N LEU A 125 -5.40 7.21 -6.12
CA LEU A 125 -6.20 6.68 -5.03
C LEU A 125 -5.32 6.40 -3.80
N ASN A 126 -4.13 5.82 -3.98
CA ASN A 126 -3.16 5.63 -2.90
C ASN A 126 -2.81 6.97 -2.22
N ALA A 127 -2.49 7.99 -3.01
CA ALA A 127 -2.18 9.32 -2.51
C ALA A 127 -3.35 9.95 -1.75
N PHE A 128 -4.56 9.84 -2.29
CA PHE A 128 -5.78 10.33 -1.66
C PHE A 128 -6.04 9.62 -0.32
N LEU A 129 -5.87 8.31 -0.26
CA LEU A 129 -6.05 7.52 0.96
C LEU A 129 -5.02 7.87 2.05
N HIS A 130 -3.86 8.41 1.71
CA HIS A 130 -2.90 8.98 2.66
C HIS A 130 -3.28 10.37 3.19
N SER A 131 -4.28 11.04 2.61
CA SER A 131 -4.69 12.38 3.05
C SER A 131 -5.27 12.40 4.45
N ASP A 132 -5.21 13.56 5.11
CA ASP A 132 -5.82 13.78 6.42
C ASP A 132 -7.32 13.49 6.44
N MET A 133 -8.01 13.78 5.33
CA MET A 133 -9.45 13.50 5.19
C MET A 133 -9.72 11.99 5.29
N SER A 134 -8.96 11.19 4.56
CA SER A 134 -9.08 9.73 4.55
C SER A 134 -8.72 9.13 5.89
N ARG A 135 -7.61 9.57 6.49
CA ARG A 135 -7.17 9.11 7.80
C ARG A 135 -8.20 9.41 8.89
N LYS A 136 -8.77 10.61 8.91
CA LYS A 136 -9.85 10.99 9.84
C LYS A 136 -11.11 10.15 9.62
N TYR A 137 -11.47 9.90 8.37
CA TYR A 137 -12.62 9.06 8.04
C TYR A 137 -12.45 7.65 8.61
N PHE A 138 -11.34 6.98 8.35
CA PHE A 138 -11.08 5.63 8.84
C PHE A 138 -10.97 5.58 10.36
N ALA A 139 -10.26 6.52 10.99
CA ALA A 139 -10.16 6.61 12.44
C ALA A 139 -11.52 6.75 13.12
N ASN A 140 -12.43 7.56 12.56
CA ASN A 140 -13.75 7.79 13.12
C ASN A 140 -14.73 6.63 12.84
N SER A 141 -14.52 5.90 11.74
CA SER A 141 -15.42 4.83 11.29
C SER A 141 -14.98 3.44 11.73
N ALA A 142 -13.76 3.29 12.28
CA ALA A 142 -13.27 2.01 12.77
C ALA A 142 -14.11 1.52 13.96
N SER A 143 -14.57 0.28 13.89
CA SER A 143 -15.22 -0.43 14.97
C SER A 143 -14.20 -1.13 15.88
N GLY A 144 -14.57 -1.41 17.12
CA GLY A 144 -13.71 -2.09 18.09
C GLY A 144 -13.52 -1.30 19.37
N SER A 145 -12.89 -1.92 20.36
CA SER A 145 -12.65 -1.33 21.67
C SER A 145 -11.28 -1.67 22.20
N GLY A 146 -10.54 -0.64 22.61
CA GLY A 146 -9.38 -0.68 23.48
C GLY A 146 -8.13 -1.43 23.01
N GLN A 147 -8.26 -2.59 22.40
CA GLN A 147 -7.13 -3.44 22.01
C GLN A 147 -7.07 -3.72 20.50
N ARG A 148 -8.17 -3.58 19.78
CA ARG A 148 -8.21 -3.83 18.34
C ARG A 148 -9.33 -3.06 17.66
N TYR A 149 -8.96 -2.31 16.65
CA TYR A 149 -9.86 -1.62 15.75
C TYR A 149 -9.86 -2.31 14.39
N THR A 150 -11.01 -2.31 13.72
CA THR A 150 -11.17 -2.93 12.40
C THR A 150 -12.07 -2.10 11.50
N LEU A 151 -11.78 -2.12 10.20
CA LEU A 151 -12.60 -1.57 9.14
C LEU A 151 -13.40 -2.72 8.48
N SER A 152 -14.71 -2.55 8.41
CA SER A 152 -15.55 -3.46 7.61
C SER A 152 -15.40 -3.15 6.12
N VAL A 153 -15.77 -4.12 5.25
CA VAL A 153 -15.88 -3.88 3.80
C VAL A 153 -16.74 -2.65 3.54
N GLN A 154 -17.92 -2.60 4.15
CA GLN A 154 -18.89 -1.51 4.01
C GLN A 154 -18.28 -0.15 4.39
N THR A 155 -17.50 -0.09 5.46
CA THR A 155 -16.82 1.13 5.87
C THR A 155 -15.82 1.61 4.81
N ILE A 156 -15.06 0.69 4.21
CA ILE A 156 -14.10 1.02 3.15
C ILE A 156 -14.85 1.45 1.88
N GLU A 157 -15.87 0.72 1.49
CA GLU A 157 -16.69 0.97 0.30
C GLU A 157 -17.44 2.31 0.33
N ASP A 158 -17.94 2.71 1.51
CA ASP A 158 -18.69 3.96 1.68
C ASP A 158 -17.79 5.19 1.85
N MET A 159 -16.47 5.02 1.83
CA MET A 159 -15.54 6.14 1.95
C MET A 159 -15.76 7.16 0.82
N PRO A 160 -15.91 8.47 1.15
CA PRO A 160 -16.00 9.52 0.15
C PRO A 160 -14.62 9.80 -0.48
N VAL A 161 -14.57 9.76 -1.80
CA VAL A 161 -13.36 10.04 -2.60
C VAL A 161 -13.64 11.24 -3.49
N LEU A 162 -12.71 12.20 -3.51
CA LEU A 162 -12.75 13.35 -4.40
C LEU A 162 -11.89 13.06 -5.62
N LEU A 163 -12.47 13.19 -6.80
CA LEU A 163 -11.79 12.91 -8.06
C LEU A 163 -11.63 14.21 -8.88
N PRO A 164 -10.39 14.61 -9.18
CA PRO A 164 -10.10 15.54 -10.25
C PRO A 164 -10.13 14.83 -11.61
N SER A 165 -9.86 15.54 -12.68
CA SER A 165 -9.70 14.94 -14.01
C SER A 165 -8.64 13.83 -14.03
N ILE A 166 -8.77 12.86 -14.94
CA ILE A 166 -7.76 11.76 -15.10
C ILE A 166 -6.36 12.32 -15.33
N GLU A 167 -6.22 13.41 -16.08
CA GLU A 167 -4.93 14.07 -16.33
C GLU A 167 -4.31 14.60 -15.04
N GLU A 168 -5.11 15.17 -14.15
CA GLU A 168 -4.65 15.66 -12.86
C GLU A 168 -4.32 14.53 -11.91
N GLN A 169 -5.13 13.46 -11.89
CA GLN A 169 -4.83 12.25 -11.14
C GLN A 169 -3.47 11.66 -11.55
N MET A 170 -3.19 11.62 -12.86
CA MET A 170 -1.91 11.14 -13.40
C MET A 170 -0.74 12.02 -12.91
N ARG A 171 -0.84 13.34 -13.05
CA ARG A 171 0.20 14.26 -12.57
C ARG A 171 0.48 14.13 -11.09
N MET A 172 -0.57 14.04 -10.27
CA MET A 172 -0.43 13.88 -8.82
C MET A 172 0.20 12.54 -8.45
N GLY A 173 -0.26 11.45 -9.07
CA GLY A 173 0.26 10.11 -8.85
C GLY A 173 1.73 9.99 -9.25
N GLU A 174 2.12 10.52 -10.42
CA GLU A 174 3.51 10.53 -10.88
C GLU A 174 4.42 11.35 -9.96
N LEU A 175 3.99 12.54 -9.55
CA LEU A 175 4.76 13.38 -8.64
C LEU A 175 5.08 12.65 -7.33
N LEU A 176 4.07 12.06 -6.70
CA LEU A 176 4.22 11.37 -5.43
C LEU A 176 5.04 10.08 -5.57
N SER A 177 4.85 9.32 -6.65
CA SER A 177 5.65 8.14 -6.96
C SER A 177 7.14 8.49 -7.18
N ASN A 178 7.41 9.61 -7.83
CA ASN A 178 8.79 10.11 -8.02
C ASN A 178 9.43 10.55 -6.71
N ILE A 179 8.67 11.16 -5.81
CA ILE A 179 9.16 11.53 -4.46
C ILE A 179 9.48 10.27 -3.66
N ASP A 180 8.58 9.30 -3.64
CA ASP A 180 8.80 8.02 -2.94
C ASP A 180 10.05 7.31 -3.46
N ARG A 181 10.21 7.20 -4.78
CA ARG A 181 11.39 6.63 -5.40
C ARG A 181 12.69 7.33 -4.98
N LYS A 182 12.67 8.66 -4.87
CA LYS A 182 13.84 9.41 -4.37
C LYS A 182 14.13 9.12 -2.92
N ILE A 183 13.10 8.98 -2.08
CA ILE A 183 13.24 8.61 -0.67
C ILE A 183 13.89 7.23 -0.55
N GLU A 184 13.42 6.23 -1.30
CA GLU A 184 13.98 4.88 -1.29
C GLU A 184 15.43 4.83 -1.77
N ILE A 185 15.76 5.57 -2.84
CA ILE A 185 17.15 5.69 -3.33
C ILE A 185 18.05 6.29 -2.23
N ASN A 186 17.60 7.37 -1.58
CA ASN A 186 18.37 8.01 -0.52
C ASN A 186 18.55 7.09 0.70
N ARG A 187 17.52 6.31 1.08
CA ARG A 187 17.62 5.30 2.13
C ARG A 187 18.66 4.23 1.78
N SER A 188 18.65 3.73 0.55
CA SER A 188 19.63 2.76 0.06
C SER A 188 21.05 3.31 0.07
N ILE A 189 21.24 4.54 -0.36
CA ILE A 189 22.56 5.24 -0.32
C ILE A 189 23.04 5.36 1.13
N ASN A 190 22.19 5.83 2.05
CA ASN A 190 22.54 5.98 3.45
C ASN A 190 22.89 4.64 4.11
N HIS A 191 22.15 3.57 3.80
CA HIS A 191 22.46 2.22 4.29
C HIS A 191 23.83 1.73 3.79
N ASN A 192 24.13 1.91 2.50
CA ASN A 192 25.41 1.53 1.91
C ASN A 192 26.58 2.33 2.52
N LEU A 193 26.40 3.65 2.74
CA LEU A 193 27.41 4.48 3.40
C LEU A 193 27.67 4.06 4.84
N ALA A 194 26.62 3.74 5.61
CA ALA A 194 26.77 3.24 6.96
C ALA A 194 27.51 1.89 7.01
N THR A 195 27.25 1.00 6.06
CA THR A 195 27.93 -0.29 5.95
C THR A 195 29.41 -0.12 5.60
N LEU A 196 29.74 0.81 4.69
CA LEU A 196 31.12 1.15 4.34
C LEU A 196 31.89 1.75 5.53
N ASP A 197 31.28 2.68 6.28
CA ASP A 197 31.90 3.27 7.49
C ASP A 197 32.20 2.21 8.55
N HIS A 198 31.28 1.26 8.78
CA HIS A 198 31.52 0.11 9.65
C HIS A 198 32.67 -0.79 9.19
N SER A 199 32.78 -1.05 7.90
CA SER A 199 33.85 -1.88 7.34
C SER A 199 35.20 -1.22 7.43
N LEU A 200 35.30 0.10 7.23
CA LEU A 200 36.52 0.89 7.37
C LEU A 200 37.00 0.93 8.82
N LYS A 201 36.11 1.19 9.77
CA LYS A 201 36.45 1.20 11.22
C LYS A 201 36.84 -0.19 11.74
N GLY A 202 36.25 -1.25 11.21
CA GLY A 202 36.62 -2.64 11.57
C GLY A 202 37.94 -3.11 10.97
N GLY A 203 38.41 -2.47 9.89
CA GLY A 203 39.71 -2.75 9.25
C GLY A 203 40.91 -2.13 9.98
N GLU A 204 40.74 -0.96 10.59
CA GLU A 204 41.84 -0.27 11.32
C GLU A 204 42.26 -1.00 12.61
N VAL A 205 41.41 -1.83 13.20
CA VAL A 205 41.73 -2.59 14.45
C VAL A 205 42.59 -3.84 14.18
N ARG A 206 42.77 -4.27 12.93
CA ARG A 206 43.56 -5.49 12.58
C ARG A 206 45.01 -5.23 12.19
N HIS A 207 45.45 -3.99 12.14
CA HIS A 207 46.84 -3.64 11.81
C HIS A 207 47.68 -3.11 12.99
N ALA A 208 47.17 -3.22 14.22
CA ALA A 208 47.85 -2.83 15.45
C ALA A 208 48.03 -4.03 16.40
N ALA A 209 48.65 -5.10 15.92
CA ALA A 209 49.13 -6.23 16.76
C ALA A 209 50.39 -6.83 16.17
#